data_1219e448be7ed214575caeb86325fd03
#
_entry.id   1219e448be7ed214575caeb86325fd03
#
_cell.length_a   1.000
_cell.length_b   1.000
_cell.length_c   1.000
_cell.angle_alpha   90.00
_cell.angle_beta   90.00
_cell.angle_gamma   90.00
#
_symmetry.space_group_name_H-M   'P 1'
#
loop_
_entity.id
_entity.type
_entity.pdbx_description
1 polymer ?
#
loop_
_entity_poly.entity_id
_entity_poly.type
_entity_poly.pdbx_seq_one_letter_code
_entity_poly.pdbx_strand_id
1 'polypeptide(L)'
;MTFSAEKKTEAGSTRQRILSAALAIMKTKGYQGTTIRDICQKVGIAPSSFYSHFHSKSDLLQDIYAESDRYFSTELPSLLEGRSFKEQLEIFVKAYARLNIETGLDTMRVLFNPENVWFSQNRPMQKTLLKIFLSAMDEGQLPGGTDPLSLVKGLFIVLRGTCYDWCVYNGKYDLEEAMLKQMRYFFWGVLNE
;
A
#
# COMPACT_ATOMS: atom_id res chain seq x y z
N MET A 1 -2.85 13.35 4.00
CA MET A 1 -3.41 12.47 5.05
C MET A 1 -2.41 11.35 5.23
N THR A 2 -1.85 11.20 6.39
CA THR A 2 -0.95 10.11 6.73
C THR A 2 -1.78 8.85 6.93
N PHE A 3 -1.32 7.69 6.40
CA PHE A 3 -1.79 6.36 6.80
C PHE A 3 -1.48 6.12 8.29
N SER A 4 -1.00 7.16 8.93
CA SER A 4 -0.56 7.15 10.30
C SER A 4 -1.75 7.00 11.22
N ALA A 5 -1.72 5.93 11.97
CA ALA A 5 -2.51 5.69 13.19
C ALA A 5 -2.28 6.75 14.28
N GLU A 6 -1.99 8.01 13.93
CA GLU A 6 -1.77 9.10 14.89
C GLU A 6 -3.06 9.71 15.46
N LYS A 7 -4.24 9.26 15.00
CA LYS A 7 -5.50 9.66 15.64
C LYS A 7 -6.07 8.54 16.50
N LYS A 8 -5.89 8.65 17.79
CA LYS A 8 -6.40 7.84 18.91
C LYS A 8 -5.44 6.77 19.47
N THR A 9 -4.36 7.19 20.06
CA THR A 9 -3.47 6.32 20.87
C THR A 9 -4.05 5.89 22.23
N GLU A 10 -5.23 6.35 22.64
CA GLU A 10 -5.82 5.97 23.95
C GLU A 10 -7.12 5.16 23.88
N ALA A 11 -7.72 4.93 22.70
CA ALA A 11 -9.01 4.23 22.57
C ALA A 11 -8.99 3.01 21.63
N GLY A 12 -7.85 2.62 21.08
CA GLY A 12 -7.73 1.46 20.19
C GLY A 12 -7.62 0.13 20.97
N SER A 13 -8.05 -0.97 20.34
CA SER A 13 -7.85 -2.31 20.92
C SER A 13 -6.34 -2.57 21.13
N THR A 14 -6.02 -3.47 22.07
CA THR A 14 -4.61 -3.86 22.33
C THR A 14 -3.90 -4.28 21.05
N ARG A 15 -4.58 -4.98 20.14
CA ARG A 15 -4.07 -5.35 18.81
C ARG A 15 -3.66 -4.13 17.98
N GLN A 16 -4.49 -3.08 17.92
CA GLN A 16 -4.19 -1.83 17.21
C GLN A 16 -3.01 -1.07 17.83
N ARG A 17 -2.93 -1.04 19.18
CA ARG A 17 -1.80 -0.42 19.89
C ARG A 17 -0.49 -1.13 19.59
N ILE A 18 -0.49 -2.47 19.54
CA ILE A 18 0.67 -3.30 19.16
C ILE A 18 1.09 -2.96 17.72
N LEU A 19 0.15 -2.91 16.77
CA LEU A 19 0.41 -2.62 15.37
C LEU A 19 1.01 -1.23 15.18
N SER A 20 0.41 -0.21 15.78
CA SER A 20 0.90 1.17 15.73
C SER A 20 2.30 1.32 16.32
N ALA A 21 2.57 0.66 17.44
CA ALA A 21 3.89 0.66 18.07
C ALA A 21 4.93 -0.03 17.19
N ALA A 22 4.57 -1.18 16.58
CA ALA A 22 5.43 -1.91 15.66
C ALA A 22 5.82 -1.06 14.44
N LEU A 23 4.85 -0.44 13.78
CA LEU A 23 5.09 0.45 12.65
C LEU A 23 6.02 1.61 13.01
N ALA A 24 5.79 2.26 14.14
CA ALA A 24 6.62 3.36 14.60
C ALA A 24 8.08 2.93 14.88
N ILE A 25 8.30 1.71 15.41
CA ILE A 25 9.65 1.17 15.64
C ILE A 25 10.29 0.75 14.31
N MET A 26 9.54 0.08 13.43
CA MET A 26 10.02 -0.35 12.12
C MET A 26 10.47 0.84 11.25
N LYS A 27 9.81 1.99 11.36
CA LYS A 27 10.22 3.23 10.67
C LYS A 27 11.63 3.68 11.04
N THR A 28 12.05 3.46 12.29
CA THR A 28 13.35 3.94 12.81
C THR A 28 14.44 2.88 12.83
N LYS A 29 14.10 1.64 13.13
CA LYS A 29 15.04 0.52 13.28
C LYS A 29 14.99 -0.48 12.11
N GLY A 30 14.09 -0.29 11.15
CA GLY A 30 13.76 -1.27 10.11
C GLY A 30 13.01 -2.49 10.67
N TYR A 31 12.50 -3.32 9.75
CA TYR A 31 11.80 -4.56 10.12
C TYR A 31 12.73 -5.53 10.89
N GLN A 32 13.94 -5.75 10.38
CA GLN A 32 14.89 -6.69 11.00
C GLN A 32 15.33 -6.22 12.40
N GLY A 33 15.56 -4.92 12.58
CA GLY A 33 15.97 -4.34 13.85
C GLY A 33 14.85 -4.22 14.90
N THR A 34 13.60 -4.49 14.53
CA THR A 34 12.45 -4.44 15.43
C THR A 34 12.26 -5.79 16.11
N THR A 35 12.22 -5.79 17.46
CA THR A 35 11.95 -7.00 18.25
C THR A 35 10.58 -6.96 18.91
N ILE A 36 9.99 -8.14 19.17
CA ILE A 36 8.73 -8.24 19.95
C ILE A 36 8.89 -7.57 21.31
N ARG A 37 10.07 -7.67 21.92
CA ARG A 37 10.38 -7.03 23.22
C ARG A 37 10.28 -5.50 23.12
N ASP A 38 10.84 -4.89 22.09
CA ASP A 38 10.73 -3.44 21.85
C ASP A 38 9.27 -3.00 21.74
N ILE A 39 8.46 -3.78 21.00
CA ILE A 39 7.03 -3.51 20.81
C ILE A 39 6.29 -3.61 22.15
N CYS A 40 6.49 -4.69 22.89
CA CYS A 40 5.88 -4.89 24.20
C CYS A 40 6.23 -3.76 25.17
N GLN A 41 7.50 -3.37 25.22
CA GLN A 41 7.97 -2.27 26.06
C GLN A 41 7.30 -0.94 25.67
N LYS A 42 7.17 -0.65 24.38
CA LYS A 42 6.54 0.58 23.88
C LYS A 42 5.04 0.64 24.19
N VAL A 43 4.34 -0.50 24.13
CA VAL A 43 2.90 -0.61 24.42
C VAL A 43 2.62 -0.72 25.92
N GLY A 44 3.60 -1.12 26.74
CA GLY A 44 3.42 -1.38 28.16
C GLY A 44 2.70 -2.69 28.45
N ILE A 45 3.00 -3.77 27.71
CA ILE A 45 2.38 -5.10 27.85
C ILE A 45 3.43 -6.19 28.07
N ALA A 46 3.03 -7.31 28.67
CA ALA A 46 3.86 -8.50 28.76
C ALA A 46 3.98 -9.21 27.40
N PRO A 47 5.09 -9.92 27.11
CA PRO A 47 5.22 -10.72 25.90
C PRO A 47 4.08 -11.73 25.67
N SER A 48 3.56 -12.34 26.73
CA SER A 48 2.41 -13.24 26.64
C SER A 48 1.16 -12.55 26.08
N SER A 49 0.95 -11.27 26.39
CA SER A 49 -0.13 -10.46 25.84
C SER A 49 0.07 -10.16 24.35
N PHE A 50 1.32 -10.01 23.89
CA PHE A 50 1.60 -9.92 22.45
C PHE A 50 1.20 -11.22 21.74
N TYR A 51 1.62 -12.36 22.25
CA TYR A 51 1.34 -13.67 21.65
C TYR A 51 -0.14 -14.09 21.69
N SER A 52 -0.97 -13.46 22.51
CA SER A 52 -2.43 -13.63 22.43
C SER A 52 -3.07 -12.92 21.23
N HIS A 53 -2.34 -11.99 20.58
CA HIS A 53 -2.81 -11.22 19.42
C HIS A 53 -2.09 -11.57 18.13
N PHE A 54 -0.80 -11.93 18.18
CA PHE A 54 0.06 -12.20 17.04
C PHE A 54 0.99 -13.38 17.36
N HIS A 55 1.05 -14.39 16.49
CA HIS A 55 1.92 -15.55 16.71
C HIS A 55 3.39 -15.25 16.42
N SER A 56 3.65 -14.24 15.58
CA SER A 56 5.00 -13.87 15.15
C SER A 56 5.09 -12.38 14.77
N LYS A 57 6.31 -11.90 14.58
CA LYS A 57 6.54 -10.56 14.02
C LYS A 57 6.04 -10.45 12.56
N SER A 58 6.05 -11.54 11.81
CA SER A 58 5.53 -11.54 10.42
C SER A 58 4.01 -11.35 10.36
N ASP A 59 3.26 -11.76 11.38
CA ASP A 59 1.81 -11.56 11.42
C ASP A 59 1.45 -10.07 11.46
N LEU A 60 2.32 -9.23 12.04
CA LEU A 60 2.15 -7.77 12.03
C LEU A 60 2.07 -7.23 10.60
N LEU A 61 2.83 -7.80 9.67
CA LEU A 61 2.80 -7.39 8.27
C LEU A 61 1.41 -7.66 7.67
N GLN A 62 0.74 -8.76 8.06
CA GLN A 62 -0.62 -9.07 7.60
C GLN A 62 -1.61 -7.98 8.00
N ASP A 63 -1.55 -7.51 9.21
CA ASP A 63 -2.43 -6.45 9.67
C ASP A 63 -2.14 -5.09 9.01
N ILE A 64 -0.86 -4.78 8.74
CA ILE A 64 -0.48 -3.58 7.97
C ILE A 64 -1.18 -3.58 6.60
N TYR A 65 -1.22 -4.72 5.95
CA TYR A 65 -1.90 -4.83 4.65
C TYR A 65 -3.41 -4.84 4.74
N ALA A 66 -3.97 -5.48 5.76
CA ALA A 66 -5.41 -5.44 6.00
C ALA A 66 -5.88 -3.98 6.23
N GLU A 67 -5.10 -3.19 6.96
CA GLU A 67 -5.36 -1.75 7.15
C GLU A 67 -5.27 -0.98 5.83
N SER A 68 -4.27 -1.30 5.00
CA SER A 68 -4.13 -0.72 3.67
C SER A 68 -5.31 -1.09 2.77
N ASP A 69 -5.70 -2.36 2.74
CA ASP A 69 -6.84 -2.83 1.97
C ASP A 69 -8.15 -2.16 2.41
N ARG A 70 -8.31 -1.94 3.72
CA ARG A 70 -9.44 -1.18 4.27
C ARG A 70 -9.44 0.25 3.73
N TYR A 71 -8.32 0.96 3.77
CA TYR A 71 -8.22 2.32 3.24
C TYR A 71 -8.60 2.37 1.75
N PHE A 72 -8.04 1.50 0.93
CA PHE A 72 -8.33 1.46 -0.51
C PHE A 72 -9.78 1.10 -0.82
N SER A 73 -10.48 0.36 0.05
CA SER A 73 -11.86 -0.05 -0.17
C SER A 73 -12.90 0.90 0.41
N THR A 74 -12.56 1.66 1.47
CA THR A 74 -13.56 2.46 2.21
C THR A 74 -13.29 3.96 2.17
N GLU A 75 -12.04 4.39 2.26
CA GLU A 75 -11.70 5.81 2.36
C GLU A 75 -11.32 6.42 1.01
N LEU A 76 -10.48 5.73 0.24
CA LEU A 76 -10.05 6.21 -1.07
C LEU A 76 -11.22 6.47 -2.03
N PRO A 77 -12.27 5.62 -2.13
CA PRO A 77 -13.38 5.85 -3.05
C PRO A 77 -14.03 7.22 -2.91
N SER A 78 -14.20 7.72 -1.69
CA SER A 78 -14.78 9.06 -1.46
C SER A 78 -13.91 10.19 -1.99
N LEU A 79 -12.59 10.00 -2.11
CA LEU A 79 -11.67 10.98 -2.69
C LEU A 79 -11.69 10.96 -4.23
N LEU A 80 -12.24 9.90 -4.82
CA LEU A 80 -12.32 9.72 -6.28
C LEU A 80 -13.63 10.29 -6.86
N GLU A 81 -14.65 10.49 -6.04
CA GLU A 81 -15.96 10.98 -6.47
C GLU A 81 -15.86 12.34 -7.15
N GLY A 82 -16.51 12.47 -8.31
CA GLY A 82 -16.54 13.70 -9.10
C GLY A 82 -15.20 14.10 -9.76
N ARG A 83 -14.20 13.23 -9.71
CA ARG A 83 -12.90 13.46 -10.35
C ARG A 83 -12.86 12.88 -11.75
N SER A 84 -12.13 13.53 -12.65
CA SER A 84 -11.81 12.98 -13.97
C SER A 84 -11.01 11.68 -13.85
N PHE A 85 -11.07 10.84 -14.87
CA PHE A 85 -10.29 9.59 -14.93
C PHE A 85 -8.80 9.79 -14.61
N LYS A 86 -8.19 10.82 -15.21
CA LYS A 86 -6.79 11.18 -14.93
C LYS A 86 -6.55 11.49 -13.46
N GLU A 87 -7.40 12.32 -12.86
CA GLU A 87 -7.28 12.67 -11.44
C GLU A 87 -7.47 11.45 -10.53
N GLN A 88 -8.44 10.57 -10.85
CA GLN A 88 -8.66 9.34 -10.10
C GLN A 88 -7.42 8.44 -10.11
N LEU A 89 -6.77 8.28 -11.27
CA LEU A 89 -5.52 7.52 -11.39
C LEU A 89 -4.38 8.16 -10.60
N GLU A 90 -4.23 9.48 -10.70
CA GLU A 90 -3.19 10.20 -9.94
C GLU A 90 -3.40 10.06 -8.43
N ILE A 91 -4.65 10.20 -7.94
CA ILE A 91 -5.00 10.00 -6.53
C ILE A 91 -4.67 8.56 -6.09
N PHE A 92 -5.05 7.56 -6.90
CA PHE A 92 -4.77 6.15 -6.61
C PHE A 92 -3.25 5.89 -6.53
N VAL A 93 -2.49 6.34 -7.52
CA VAL A 93 -1.03 6.13 -7.57
C VAL A 93 -0.32 6.83 -6.42
N LYS A 94 -0.72 8.06 -6.07
CA LYS A 94 -0.21 8.77 -4.89
C LYS A 94 -0.49 8.03 -3.60
N ALA A 95 -1.72 7.53 -3.43
CA ALA A 95 -2.08 6.72 -2.27
C ALA A 95 -1.23 5.45 -2.18
N TYR A 96 -1.00 4.77 -3.31
CA TYR A 96 -0.16 3.57 -3.36
C TYR A 96 1.31 3.88 -3.07
N ALA A 97 1.86 4.96 -3.61
CA ALA A 97 3.23 5.40 -3.32
C ALA A 97 3.41 5.71 -1.83
N ARG A 98 2.49 6.49 -1.24
CA ARG A 98 2.50 6.83 0.19
C ARG A 98 2.46 5.61 1.08
N LEU A 99 1.60 4.63 0.77
CA LEU A 99 1.57 3.36 1.48
C LEU A 99 2.95 2.71 1.54
N ASN A 100 3.66 2.64 0.40
CA ASN A 100 4.98 2.01 0.35
C ASN A 100 6.05 2.83 1.11
N ILE A 101 6.01 4.16 0.99
CA ILE A 101 6.91 5.07 1.74
C ILE A 101 6.68 4.94 3.25
N GLU A 102 5.43 4.91 3.69
CA GLU A 102 5.07 4.80 5.12
C GLU A 102 5.35 3.43 5.70
N THR A 103 5.24 2.37 4.90
CA THR A 103 5.66 1.01 5.25
C THR A 103 7.17 0.97 5.51
N GLY A 104 7.93 1.80 4.83
CA GLY A 104 9.37 1.98 5.02
C GLY A 104 10.21 1.01 4.20
N LEU A 105 11.38 1.51 3.79
CA LEU A 105 12.28 0.86 2.84
C LEU A 105 12.67 -0.57 3.24
N ASP A 106 13.07 -0.76 4.50
CA ASP A 106 13.53 -2.07 4.96
C ASP A 106 12.40 -3.09 5.06
N THR A 107 11.20 -2.63 5.43
CA THR A 107 10.00 -3.48 5.44
C THR A 107 9.61 -3.85 4.01
N MET A 108 9.63 -2.89 3.08
CA MET A 108 9.34 -3.16 1.67
C MET A 108 10.29 -4.20 1.06
N ARG A 109 11.58 -4.17 1.40
CA ARG A 109 12.54 -5.20 0.96
C ARG A 109 12.17 -6.61 1.43
N VAL A 110 11.67 -6.74 2.65
CA VAL A 110 11.20 -8.03 3.18
C VAL A 110 9.94 -8.49 2.45
N LEU A 111 9.09 -7.54 2.07
CA LEU A 111 7.81 -7.81 1.42
C LEU A 111 7.96 -8.23 -0.05
N PHE A 112 9.00 -7.79 -0.75
CA PHE A 112 9.31 -8.21 -2.12
C PHE A 112 9.85 -9.65 -2.21
N ASN A 113 9.26 -10.55 -1.42
CA ASN A 113 9.45 -11.99 -1.54
C ASN A 113 8.26 -12.58 -2.31
N PRO A 114 8.47 -13.30 -3.42
CA PRO A 114 7.39 -13.94 -4.20
C PRO A 114 6.51 -14.92 -3.40
N GLU A 115 7.04 -15.49 -2.33
CA GLU A 115 6.29 -16.36 -1.42
C GLU A 115 5.28 -15.62 -0.54
N ASN A 116 5.37 -14.29 -0.49
CA ASN A 116 4.45 -13.48 0.28
C ASN A 116 3.07 -13.40 -0.39
N VAL A 117 2.05 -13.74 0.37
CA VAL A 117 0.63 -13.60 -0.04
C VAL A 117 0.20 -12.15 -0.34
N TRP A 118 1.03 -11.17 0.00
CA TRP A 118 0.82 -9.74 -0.20
C TRP A 118 0.68 -9.32 -1.66
N PHE A 119 1.31 -10.06 -2.56
CA PHE A 119 1.22 -9.84 -4.00
C PHE A 119 0.14 -10.69 -4.65
N SER A 120 -0.75 -11.30 -3.84
CA SER A 120 -1.89 -12.07 -4.34
C SER A 120 -2.80 -11.21 -5.22
N GLN A 121 -3.53 -11.90 -6.10
CA GLN A 121 -4.54 -11.28 -6.96
C GLN A 121 -5.84 -11.02 -6.18
N ASN A 122 -6.69 -10.16 -6.71
CA ASN A 122 -8.03 -9.85 -6.17
C ASN A 122 -8.06 -9.13 -4.81
N ARG A 123 -7.00 -8.43 -4.44
CA ARG A 123 -7.02 -7.57 -3.26
C ARG A 123 -7.95 -6.36 -3.42
N PRO A 124 -8.49 -5.80 -2.33
CA PRO A 124 -9.37 -4.63 -2.36
C PRO A 124 -8.82 -3.46 -3.19
N MET A 125 -7.53 -3.14 -3.07
CA MET A 125 -6.91 -2.08 -3.87
C MET A 125 -6.99 -2.34 -5.38
N GLN A 126 -6.86 -3.60 -5.82
CA GLN A 126 -7.00 -3.96 -7.24
C GLN A 126 -8.46 -3.82 -7.71
N LYS A 127 -9.42 -4.14 -6.85
CA LYS A 127 -10.86 -3.95 -7.15
C LYS A 127 -11.22 -2.48 -7.28
N THR A 128 -10.63 -1.60 -6.44
CA THR A 128 -10.83 -0.16 -6.54
C THR A 128 -10.25 0.40 -7.85
N LEU A 129 -9.04 -0.02 -8.23
CA LEU A 129 -8.45 0.35 -9.52
C LEU A 129 -9.29 -0.17 -10.71
N LEU A 130 -9.81 -1.39 -10.61
CA LEU A 130 -10.70 -1.96 -11.63
C LEU A 130 -11.96 -1.11 -11.83
N LYS A 131 -12.56 -0.61 -10.75
CA LYS A 131 -13.73 0.28 -10.84
C LYS A 131 -13.41 1.58 -11.58
N ILE A 132 -12.22 2.16 -11.35
CA ILE A 132 -11.78 3.36 -12.07
C ILE A 132 -11.71 3.07 -13.58
N PHE A 133 -11.14 1.94 -13.99
CA PHE A 133 -11.05 1.59 -15.41
C PHE A 133 -12.41 1.26 -16.03
N LEU A 134 -13.29 0.56 -15.32
CA LEU A 134 -14.63 0.25 -15.82
C LEU A 134 -15.43 1.55 -16.04
N SER A 135 -15.38 2.51 -15.11
CA SER A 135 -16.05 3.81 -15.29
C SER A 135 -15.50 4.55 -16.50
N ALA A 136 -14.18 4.58 -16.68
CA ALA A 136 -13.54 5.22 -17.83
C ALA A 136 -13.91 4.55 -19.17
N MET A 137 -14.12 3.24 -19.18
CA MET A 137 -14.59 2.53 -20.37
C MET A 137 -16.05 2.88 -20.69
N ASP A 138 -16.92 2.89 -19.68
CA ASP A 138 -18.34 3.26 -19.84
C ASP A 138 -18.50 4.70 -20.36
N GLU A 139 -17.57 5.58 -20.00
CA GLU A 139 -17.49 6.98 -20.43
C GLU A 139 -16.77 7.15 -21.79
N GLY A 140 -16.30 6.06 -22.42
CA GLY A 140 -15.59 6.11 -23.70
C GLY A 140 -14.19 6.74 -23.65
N GLN A 141 -13.56 6.79 -22.48
CA GLN A 141 -12.25 7.42 -22.27
C GLN A 141 -11.07 6.45 -22.54
N LEU A 142 -11.37 5.18 -22.79
CA LEU A 142 -10.39 4.15 -23.14
C LEU A 142 -10.67 3.57 -24.54
N PRO A 143 -9.65 3.12 -25.29
CA PRO A 143 -9.84 2.51 -26.59
C PRO A 143 -10.77 1.31 -26.53
N GLY A 144 -11.59 1.13 -27.60
CA GLY A 144 -12.46 -0.03 -27.74
C GLY A 144 -11.65 -1.33 -27.77
N GLY A 145 -12.16 -2.35 -27.07
CA GLY A 145 -11.46 -3.65 -26.97
C GLY A 145 -10.41 -3.73 -25.86
N THR A 146 -10.19 -2.66 -25.11
CA THR A 146 -9.29 -2.69 -23.96
C THR A 146 -9.83 -3.63 -22.87
N ASP A 147 -9.01 -4.55 -22.36
CA ASP A 147 -9.36 -5.38 -21.20
C ASP A 147 -8.99 -4.68 -19.89
N PRO A 148 -9.98 -4.28 -19.05
CA PRO A 148 -9.71 -3.55 -17.82
C PRO A 148 -8.92 -4.37 -16.79
N LEU A 149 -9.03 -5.69 -16.78
CA LEU A 149 -8.24 -6.56 -15.90
C LEU A 149 -6.77 -6.56 -16.30
N SER A 150 -6.48 -6.55 -17.61
CA SER A 150 -5.12 -6.41 -18.13
C SER A 150 -4.52 -5.05 -17.77
N LEU A 151 -5.31 -3.96 -17.81
CA LEU A 151 -4.86 -2.64 -17.37
C LEU A 151 -4.52 -2.62 -15.87
N VAL A 152 -5.37 -3.21 -15.02
CA VAL A 152 -5.08 -3.33 -13.58
C VAL A 152 -3.78 -4.09 -13.37
N LYS A 153 -3.61 -5.25 -14.01
CA LYS A 153 -2.40 -6.07 -13.90
C LYS A 153 -1.17 -5.30 -14.37
N GLY A 154 -1.26 -4.67 -15.54
CA GLY A 154 -0.16 -3.91 -16.14
C GLY A 154 0.29 -2.75 -15.27
N LEU A 155 -0.65 -1.94 -14.79
CA LEU A 155 -0.32 -0.82 -13.90
C LEU A 155 0.31 -1.30 -12.58
N PHE A 156 -0.20 -2.37 -11.96
CA PHE A 156 0.45 -2.93 -10.76
C PHE A 156 1.85 -3.48 -11.02
N ILE A 157 2.12 -4.07 -12.20
CA ILE A 157 3.47 -4.48 -12.59
C ILE A 157 4.40 -3.26 -12.61
N VAL A 158 3.97 -2.18 -13.26
CA VAL A 158 4.74 -0.92 -13.35
C VAL A 158 4.99 -0.32 -11.96
N LEU A 159 3.95 -0.16 -11.14
CA LEU A 159 4.07 0.44 -9.81
C LEU A 159 4.93 -0.41 -8.86
N ARG A 160 4.77 -1.73 -8.88
CA ARG A 160 5.59 -2.66 -8.09
C ARG A 160 7.04 -2.64 -8.55
N GLY A 161 7.29 -2.64 -9.86
CA GLY A 161 8.62 -2.50 -10.44
C GLY A 161 9.30 -1.21 -10.01
N THR A 162 8.60 -0.09 -10.03
CA THR A 162 9.10 1.21 -9.57
C THR A 162 9.44 1.19 -8.08
N CYS A 163 8.58 0.57 -7.25
CA CYS A 163 8.86 0.43 -5.83
C CYS A 163 10.05 -0.49 -5.54
N TYR A 164 10.17 -1.60 -6.28
CA TYR A 164 11.34 -2.49 -6.19
C TYR A 164 12.63 -1.74 -6.53
N ASP A 165 12.64 -1.00 -7.64
CA ASP A 165 13.76 -0.17 -8.06
C ASP A 165 14.13 0.89 -6.99
N TRP A 166 13.13 1.54 -6.41
CA TRP A 166 13.33 2.46 -5.27
C TRP A 166 14.02 1.77 -4.09
N CYS A 167 13.69 0.50 -3.81
CA CYS A 167 14.36 -0.30 -2.79
C CYS A 167 15.82 -0.61 -3.16
N VAL A 168 16.12 -0.89 -4.43
CA VAL A 168 17.48 -1.10 -4.96
C VAL A 168 18.32 0.16 -4.78
N TYR A 169 17.76 1.33 -5.07
CA TYR A 169 18.43 2.62 -4.93
C TYR A 169 18.38 3.21 -3.50
N ASN A 170 18.02 2.42 -2.49
CA ASN A 170 18.00 2.84 -1.09
C ASN A 170 17.12 4.08 -0.82
N GLY A 171 16.01 4.22 -1.55
CA GLY A 171 15.10 5.34 -1.36
C GLY A 171 15.62 6.69 -1.83
N LYS A 172 16.63 6.73 -2.70
CA LYS A 172 17.35 7.97 -3.09
C LYS A 172 16.58 8.89 -4.04
N TYR A 173 15.37 8.55 -4.42
CA TYR A 173 14.53 9.40 -5.27
C TYR A 173 13.09 9.42 -4.74
N ASP A 174 12.31 10.40 -5.18
CA ASP A 174 10.91 10.54 -4.83
C ASP A 174 10.08 9.43 -5.50
N LEU A 175 9.55 8.51 -4.68
CA LEU A 175 8.79 7.37 -5.16
C LEU A 175 7.42 7.79 -5.73
N GLU A 176 6.77 8.81 -5.15
CA GLU A 176 5.48 9.31 -5.63
C GLU A 176 5.63 9.90 -7.02
N GLU A 177 6.63 10.77 -7.22
CA GLU A 177 6.93 11.37 -8.53
C GLU A 177 7.31 10.31 -9.57
N ALA A 178 8.16 9.34 -9.19
CA ALA A 178 8.57 8.26 -10.07
C ALA A 178 7.38 7.40 -10.51
N MET A 179 6.50 7.00 -9.58
CA MET A 179 5.31 6.22 -9.90
C MET A 179 4.34 6.97 -10.81
N LEU A 180 4.10 8.26 -10.57
CA LEU A 180 3.28 9.10 -11.44
C LEU A 180 3.87 9.22 -12.85
N LYS A 181 5.18 9.34 -12.96
CA LYS A 181 5.88 9.38 -14.25
C LYS A 181 5.73 8.06 -15.01
N GLN A 182 5.93 6.92 -14.35
CA GLN A 182 5.78 5.60 -14.96
C GLN A 182 4.32 5.31 -15.35
N MET A 183 3.35 5.72 -14.52
CA MET A 183 1.93 5.65 -14.88
C MET A 183 1.65 6.43 -16.19
N ARG A 184 2.16 7.64 -16.32
CA ARG A 184 2.00 8.43 -17.57
C ARG A 184 2.59 7.73 -18.80
N TYR A 185 3.75 7.11 -18.67
CA TYR A 185 4.35 6.33 -19.77
C TYR A 185 3.53 5.08 -20.11
N PHE A 186 3.01 4.38 -19.09
CA PHE A 186 2.13 3.23 -19.30
C PHE A 186 0.89 3.62 -20.09
N PHE A 187 0.22 4.71 -19.72
CA PHE A 187 -0.98 5.17 -20.43
C PHE A 187 -0.68 5.80 -21.78
N TRP A 188 0.47 6.43 -21.98
CA TRP A 188 0.87 6.91 -23.31
C TRP A 188 0.91 5.77 -24.33
N GLY A 189 1.45 4.61 -23.97
CA GLY A 189 1.41 3.41 -24.81
C GLY A 189 -0.01 2.92 -25.08
N VAL A 190 -0.84 2.81 -24.03
CA VAL A 190 -2.22 2.30 -24.13
C VAL A 190 -3.15 3.20 -24.97
N LEU A 191 -2.97 4.52 -24.90
CA LEU A 191 -3.86 5.48 -25.60
C LEU A 191 -3.46 5.74 -27.06
N ASN A 192 -2.29 5.26 -27.48
CA ASN A 192 -1.79 5.46 -28.86
C ASN A 192 -1.67 4.15 -29.66
N GLU A 193 -2.20 3.05 -29.16
CA GLU A 193 -2.43 1.82 -29.91
C GLU A 193 -3.79 1.90 -30.63
#